data_768ca463fd418b56f7b83b1d30ef5397
#
_entry.id   768ca463fd418b56f7b83b1d30ef5397
#
_cell.length_a   1.000
_cell.length_b   1.000
_cell.length_c   1.000
_cell.angle_alpha   90.00
_cell.angle_beta   90.00
_cell.angle_gamma   90.00
#
_symmetry.space_group_name_H-M   'P 1'
#
loop_
_entity.id
_entity.type
_entity.pdbx_description
1 polymer ?
#
loop_
_entity_poly.entity_id
_entity_poly.type
_entity_poly.pdbx_seq_one_letter_code
_entity_poly.pdbx_strand_id
1 'polypeptide(L)'
;MSIELDHSIVSSRDKAAGARRLAEILGVASGPARFGPFHAVYVNEGLTLDFIDTDEDFPVQHFCFRVTPADFETIRVRLDAMGIPWRGTVSGPMDRKVGAHFGNIYWNEPDGHQWELLTVSYARAS
;
A
#
# COMPACT_ATOMS: atom_id res chain seq x y z
N MET A 1 12.65 23.15 9.26
CA MET A 1 12.10 22.95 7.90
C MET A 1 11.35 21.63 7.85
N SER A 2 10.18 21.65 7.24
CA SER A 2 9.37 20.45 7.07
C SER A 2 9.26 20.13 5.59
N ILE A 3 9.61 18.89 5.23
CA ILE A 3 9.48 18.37 3.87
C ILE A 3 8.56 17.15 3.95
N GLU A 4 7.49 17.18 3.17
CA GLU A 4 6.52 16.09 3.13
C GLU A 4 6.42 15.55 1.71
N LEU A 5 6.29 14.24 1.59
CA LEU A 5 5.93 13.64 0.30
C LEU A 5 4.46 13.96 0.05
N ASP A 6 4.19 14.71 -1.02
CA ASP A 6 2.82 15.17 -1.33
C ASP A 6 2.04 14.13 -2.11
N HIS A 7 2.59 13.67 -3.22
CA HIS A 7 1.96 12.63 -4.04
C HIS A 7 3.00 11.84 -4.81
N SER A 8 2.60 10.65 -5.23
CA SER A 8 3.42 9.77 -6.07
C SER A 8 2.52 9.05 -7.07
N ILE A 9 3.07 8.70 -8.21
CA ILE A 9 2.33 8.01 -9.27
C ILE A 9 2.56 6.52 -9.16
N VAL A 10 1.48 5.74 -9.21
CA VAL A 10 1.49 4.28 -9.20
C VAL A 10 0.96 3.79 -10.55
N SER A 11 1.82 3.11 -11.31
CA SER A 11 1.44 2.52 -12.60
C SER A 11 0.52 1.32 -12.38
N SER A 12 -0.53 1.21 -13.19
CA SER A 12 -1.56 0.18 -13.03
C SER A 12 -2.09 -0.26 -14.39
N ARG A 13 -2.62 -1.48 -14.46
CA ARG A 13 -3.37 -1.94 -15.64
C ARG A 13 -4.81 -1.45 -15.62
N ASP A 14 -5.33 -1.16 -14.43
CA ASP A 14 -6.66 -0.60 -14.21
C ASP A 14 -6.59 0.32 -12.99
N LYS A 15 -6.41 1.61 -13.25
CA LYS A 15 -6.21 2.61 -12.18
C LYS A 15 -7.36 2.65 -11.18
N ALA A 16 -8.58 2.57 -11.65
CA ALA A 16 -9.75 2.64 -10.77
C ALA A 16 -9.84 1.42 -9.86
N ALA A 17 -9.64 0.22 -10.41
CA ALA A 17 -9.67 -1.02 -9.63
C ALA A 17 -8.50 -1.08 -8.64
N GLY A 18 -7.28 -0.72 -9.09
CA GLY A 18 -6.10 -0.71 -8.24
C GLY A 18 -6.22 0.28 -7.09
N ALA A 19 -6.66 1.48 -7.37
CA ALA A 19 -6.84 2.51 -6.34
C ALA A 19 -7.94 2.13 -5.34
N ARG A 20 -9.08 1.65 -5.81
CA ARG A 20 -10.18 1.22 -4.92
C ARG A 20 -9.75 0.07 -4.02
N ARG A 21 -9.00 -0.91 -4.56
CA ARG A 21 -8.50 -2.04 -3.78
C ARG A 21 -7.59 -1.57 -2.64
N LEU A 22 -6.60 -0.73 -2.94
CA LEU A 22 -5.71 -0.20 -1.90
C LEU A 22 -6.47 0.63 -0.87
N ALA A 23 -7.35 1.51 -1.32
CA ALA A 23 -8.16 2.34 -0.43
C ALA A 23 -9.03 1.50 0.51
N GLU A 24 -9.62 0.41 0.02
CA GLU A 24 -10.42 -0.51 0.82
C GLU A 24 -9.56 -1.21 1.88
N ILE A 25 -8.37 -1.69 1.49
CA ILE A 25 -7.43 -2.32 2.43
C ILE A 25 -7.04 -1.34 3.54
N LEU A 26 -6.65 -0.12 3.18
CA LEU A 26 -6.21 0.89 4.14
C LEU A 26 -7.37 1.55 4.91
N GLY A 27 -8.59 1.46 4.39
CA GLY A 27 -9.74 2.12 5.00
C GLY A 27 -9.76 3.62 4.77
N VAL A 28 -9.33 4.06 3.59
CA VAL A 28 -9.26 5.47 3.20
C VAL A 28 -10.09 5.74 1.95
N ALA A 29 -10.31 7.02 1.65
CA ALA A 29 -11.08 7.42 0.47
C ALA A 29 -10.26 7.27 -0.81
N SER A 30 -10.96 7.04 -1.93
CA SER A 30 -10.41 7.07 -3.27
C SER A 30 -11.42 7.66 -4.24
N GLY A 31 -10.96 8.11 -5.39
CA GLY A 31 -11.81 8.63 -6.45
C GLY A 31 -10.99 9.21 -7.59
N PRO A 32 -11.67 9.63 -8.68
CA PRO A 32 -10.97 10.33 -9.76
C PRO A 32 -10.21 11.52 -9.19
N ALA A 33 -8.97 11.69 -9.63
CA ALA A 33 -8.14 12.80 -9.16
C ALA A 33 -8.75 14.14 -9.60
N ARG A 34 -8.54 15.17 -8.79
CA ARG A 34 -9.00 16.51 -9.10
C ARG A 34 -8.36 17.05 -10.39
N PHE A 35 -7.10 16.69 -10.63
CA PHE A 35 -6.35 17.08 -11.82
C PHE A 35 -5.67 15.87 -12.43
N GLY A 36 -5.60 15.84 -13.76
CA GLY A 36 -4.91 14.82 -14.51
C GLY A 36 -5.69 13.50 -14.65
N PRO A 37 -5.09 12.51 -15.33
CA PRO A 37 -5.75 11.26 -15.72
C PRO A 37 -5.63 10.17 -14.64
N PHE A 38 -5.65 10.54 -13.38
CA PHE A 38 -5.35 9.64 -12.26
C PHE A 38 -6.61 9.22 -11.52
N HIS A 39 -6.52 8.09 -10.84
CA HIS A 39 -7.43 7.70 -9.78
C HIS A 39 -6.66 7.77 -8.46
N ALA A 40 -7.11 8.61 -7.56
CA ALA A 40 -6.38 8.94 -6.34
C ALA A 40 -6.76 8.04 -5.18
N VAL A 41 -5.76 7.71 -4.35
CA VAL A 41 -5.94 7.16 -3.00
C VAL A 41 -5.47 8.21 -2.02
N TYR A 42 -6.36 8.68 -1.18
CA TYR A 42 -6.07 9.70 -0.17
C TYR A 42 -5.58 9.01 1.10
N VAL A 43 -4.28 8.73 1.16
CA VAL A 43 -3.67 7.93 2.24
C VAL A 43 -3.85 8.63 3.59
N ASN A 44 -3.57 9.92 3.62
CA ASN A 44 -3.81 10.79 4.76
C ASN A 44 -3.94 12.25 4.27
N GLU A 45 -3.95 13.21 5.17
CA GLU A 45 -4.11 14.62 4.81
C GLU A 45 -2.93 15.19 3.99
N GLY A 46 -1.77 14.53 4.05
CA GLY A 46 -0.56 15.01 3.37
C GLY A 46 -0.08 14.17 2.20
N LEU A 47 -0.61 12.96 2.00
CA LEU A 47 -0.12 12.05 0.96
C LEU A 47 -1.25 11.49 0.12
N THR A 48 -1.12 11.66 -1.19
CA THR A 48 -1.99 11.06 -2.19
C THR A 48 -1.17 10.12 -3.08
N LEU A 49 -1.71 8.94 -3.36
CA LEU A 49 -1.16 8.04 -4.37
C LEU A 49 -2.06 8.11 -5.60
N ASP A 50 -1.49 8.53 -6.73
CA ASP A 50 -2.20 8.72 -7.99
C ASP A 50 -1.96 7.52 -8.90
N PHE A 51 -2.96 6.66 -9.05
CA PHE A 51 -2.89 5.51 -9.95
C PHE A 51 -3.15 5.97 -11.38
N ILE A 52 -2.32 5.49 -12.30
CA ILE A 52 -2.44 5.80 -13.73
C ILE A 52 -2.49 4.52 -14.55
N ASP A 53 -3.35 4.51 -15.58
CA ASP A 53 -3.38 3.40 -16.55
C ASP A 53 -2.15 3.42 -17.44
N THR A 54 -1.55 2.25 -17.66
CA THR A 54 -0.51 2.08 -18.65
C THR A 54 -0.57 0.69 -19.27
N ASP A 55 -0.34 0.61 -20.59
CA ASP A 55 -0.19 -0.63 -21.34
C ASP A 55 1.27 -1.03 -21.47
N GLU A 56 2.19 -0.13 -21.17
CA GLU A 56 3.62 -0.38 -21.23
C GLU A 56 4.09 -1.17 -20.01
N ASP A 57 5.25 -1.83 -20.16
CA ASP A 57 5.91 -2.46 -19.01
C ASP A 57 6.36 -1.39 -18.02
N PHE A 58 6.25 -1.71 -16.73
CA PHE A 58 6.72 -0.83 -15.66
C PHE A 58 7.38 -1.66 -14.56
N PRO A 59 8.37 -1.10 -13.87
CA PRO A 59 8.96 -1.80 -12.74
C PRO A 59 7.96 -1.92 -11.60
N VAL A 60 7.98 -3.05 -10.92
CA VAL A 60 7.23 -3.19 -9.68
C VAL A 60 7.88 -2.32 -8.61
N GLN A 61 7.04 -1.63 -7.85
CA GLN A 61 7.48 -0.71 -6.80
C GLN A 61 7.19 -1.31 -5.43
N HIS A 62 7.89 -0.81 -4.44
CA HIS A 62 7.68 -1.17 -3.04
C HIS A 62 7.28 0.06 -2.24
N PHE A 63 6.18 -0.06 -1.50
CA PHE A 63 5.69 0.99 -0.62
C PHE A 63 5.47 0.40 0.78
N CYS A 64 5.90 1.14 1.79
CA CYS A 64 5.72 0.75 3.18
C CYS A 64 4.96 1.83 3.93
N PHE A 65 3.88 1.44 4.60
CA PHE A 65 3.10 2.34 5.44
C PHE A 65 3.38 2.05 6.90
N ARG A 66 3.65 3.12 7.67
CA ARG A 66 3.73 3.01 9.12
C ARG A 66 2.39 3.42 9.72
N VAL A 67 1.85 2.55 10.56
CA VAL A 67 0.55 2.74 11.18
C VAL A 67 0.64 2.47 12.68
N THR A 68 -0.42 2.84 13.40
CA THR A 68 -0.55 2.48 14.82
C THR A 68 -0.78 0.97 14.95
N PRO A 69 -0.47 0.37 16.13
CA PRO A 69 -0.79 -1.04 16.35
C PRO A 69 -2.27 -1.38 16.13
N ALA A 70 -3.18 -0.48 16.49
CA ALA A 70 -4.61 -0.69 16.28
C ALA A 70 -4.95 -0.72 14.78
N ASP A 71 -4.42 0.21 13.99
CA ASP A 71 -4.63 0.25 12.55
C ASP A 71 -3.97 -0.93 11.85
N PHE A 72 -2.80 -1.35 12.30
CA PHE A 72 -2.13 -2.56 11.79
C PHE A 72 -3.06 -3.76 11.87
N GLU A 73 -3.64 -4.00 13.03
CA GLU A 73 -4.53 -5.15 13.23
C GLU A 73 -5.81 -5.02 12.40
N THR A 74 -6.38 -3.83 12.31
CA THR A 74 -7.57 -3.58 11.50
C THR A 74 -7.31 -3.88 10.02
N ILE A 75 -6.18 -3.42 9.50
CA ILE A 75 -5.81 -3.66 8.09
C ILE A 75 -5.51 -5.13 7.84
N ARG A 76 -4.81 -5.79 8.75
CA ARG A 76 -4.54 -7.23 8.65
C ARG A 76 -5.85 -8.03 8.57
N VAL A 77 -6.81 -7.71 9.40
CA VAL A 77 -8.13 -8.37 9.38
C VAL A 77 -8.84 -8.13 8.04
N ARG A 78 -8.74 -6.92 7.47
CA ARG A 78 -9.32 -6.63 6.15
C ARG A 78 -8.68 -7.47 5.04
N LEU A 79 -7.35 -7.63 5.06
CA LEU A 79 -6.65 -8.50 4.11
C LEU A 79 -7.23 -9.92 4.16
N ASP A 80 -7.42 -10.47 5.36
CA ASP A 80 -8.00 -11.79 5.54
C ASP A 80 -9.46 -11.84 5.03
N ALA A 81 -10.26 -10.84 5.38
CA ALA A 81 -11.65 -10.77 4.96
C ALA A 81 -11.82 -10.62 3.44
N MET A 82 -10.87 -9.94 2.79
CA MET A 82 -10.85 -9.78 1.33
C MET A 82 -10.20 -10.96 0.61
N GLY A 83 -9.71 -11.96 1.34
CA GLY A 83 -9.04 -13.13 0.76
C GLY A 83 -7.68 -12.82 0.14
N ILE A 84 -7.03 -11.74 0.58
CA ILE A 84 -5.73 -11.32 0.05
C ILE A 84 -4.64 -12.02 0.86
N PRO A 85 -3.78 -12.83 0.21
CA PRO A 85 -2.66 -13.47 0.90
C PRO A 85 -1.62 -12.44 1.36
N TRP A 86 -0.95 -12.75 2.46
CA TRP A 86 0.12 -11.92 2.98
C TRP A 86 1.17 -12.77 3.71
N ARG A 87 2.32 -12.18 3.98
CA ARG A 87 3.44 -12.82 4.67
C ARG A 87 4.24 -11.77 5.43
N GLY A 88 5.12 -12.22 6.32
CA GLY A 88 6.01 -11.33 7.10
C GLY A 88 7.41 -11.19 6.52
N THR A 89 7.67 -11.71 5.32
CA THR A 89 8.97 -11.68 4.65
C THR A 89 8.83 -11.12 3.23
N VAL A 90 9.92 -10.57 2.70
CA VAL A 90 9.95 -9.98 1.35
C VAL A 90 9.61 -11.01 0.28
N SER A 91 9.99 -12.26 0.50
CA SER A 91 9.79 -13.36 -0.43
C SER A 91 9.43 -14.63 0.34
N GLY A 92 9.02 -15.66 -0.38
CA GLY A 92 8.64 -16.93 0.22
C GLY A 92 7.13 -17.14 0.25
N PRO A 93 6.66 -18.16 0.96
CA PRO A 93 5.23 -18.50 0.97
C PRO A 93 4.39 -17.42 1.66
N MET A 94 3.17 -17.24 1.16
CA MET A 94 2.17 -16.36 1.77
C MET A 94 1.52 -17.09 2.97
N ASP A 95 2.28 -17.22 4.04
CA ASP A 95 1.93 -18.06 5.19
C ASP A 95 1.10 -17.33 6.27
N ARG A 96 0.80 -16.06 6.07
CA ARG A 96 0.02 -15.22 7.01
C ARG A 96 0.65 -15.16 8.41
N LYS A 97 1.99 -15.08 8.44
CA LYS A 97 2.76 -14.88 9.67
C LYS A 97 3.39 -13.51 9.66
N VAL A 98 3.26 -12.81 10.78
CA VAL A 98 3.88 -11.50 10.99
C VAL A 98 5.39 -11.67 11.04
N GLY A 99 6.13 -10.70 10.50
CA GLY A 99 7.59 -10.71 10.46
C GLY A 99 8.20 -10.82 11.85
N ALA A 100 9.15 -11.76 12.00
CA ALA A 100 9.71 -12.11 13.31
C ALA A 100 10.55 -10.99 13.94
N HIS A 101 11.18 -10.14 13.12
CA HIS A 101 12.11 -9.12 13.61
C HIS A 101 11.47 -7.75 13.78
N PHE A 102 10.56 -7.37 12.86
CA PHE A 102 10.04 -6.00 12.78
C PHE A 102 8.53 -5.93 12.95
N GLY A 103 7.84 -7.06 13.12
CA GLY A 103 6.39 -7.08 13.26
C GLY A 103 5.66 -6.59 12.01
N ASN A 104 6.24 -6.76 10.83
CA ASN A 104 5.74 -6.25 9.57
C ASN A 104 5.02 -7.32 8.76
N ILE A 105 4.24 -6.88 7.79
CA ILE A 105 3.59 -7.76 6.79
C ILE A 105 3.71 -7.17 5.40
N TYR A 106 3.68 -8.05 4.39
CA TYR A 106 3.74 -7.71 2.97
C TYR A 106 2.59 -8.37 2.23
N TRP A 107 2.08 -7.67 1.24
CA TRP A 107 1.17 -8.25 0.25
C TRP A 107 1.46 -7.66 -1.12
N ASN A 108 1.05 -8.36 -2.17
CA ASN A 108 1.18 -7.88 -3.53
C ASN A 108 -0.19 -7.52 -4.09
N GLU A 109 -0.21 -6.51 -4.95
CA GLU A 109 -1.42 -6.20 -5.69
C GLU A 109 -1.33 -6.85 -7.09
N PRO A 110 -2.45 -6.89 -7.87
CA PRO A 110 -2.46 -7.63 -9.14
C PRO A 110 -1.42 -7.19 -10.17
N ASP A 111 -0.98 -5.93 -10.14
CA ASP A 111 0.04 -5.41 -11.06
C ASP A 111 1.47 -5.75 -10.63
N GLY A 112 1.63 -6.41 -9.49
CA GLY A 112 2.90 -6.86 -8.96
C GLY A 112 3.56 -5.95 -7.94
N HIS A 113 3.07 -4.74 -7.72
CA HIS A 113 3.62 -3.87 -6.68
C HIS A 113 3.51 -4.54 -5.32
N GLN A 114 4.53 -4.33 -4.49
CA GLN A 114 4.58 -4.89 -3.15
C GLN A 114 4.31 -3.80 -2.12
N TRP A 115 3.32 -4.04 -1.28
CA TRP A 115 2.96 -3.18 -0.17
C TRP A 115 3.43 -3.79 1.13
N GLU A 116 3.83 -2.93 2.05
CA GLU A 116 4.28 -3.34 3.38
C GLU A 116 3.59 -2.50 4.44
N LEU A 117 3.36 -3.11 5.59
CA LEU A 117 2.76 -2.46 6.76
C LEU A 117 3.64 -2.74 7.97
N LEU A 118 3.94 -1.69 8.75
CA LEU A 118 4.69 -1.81 10.00
C LEU A 118 4.20 -0.78 11.01
N THR A 119 4.58 -0.98 12.25
CA THR A 119 4.28 -0.02 13.33
C THR A 119 5.51 0.72 13.82
N VAL A 120 6.69 0.14 13.66
CA VAL A 120 7.98 0.73 14.03
C VAL A 120 8.89 0.70 12.83
N SER A 121 9.40 1.85 12.43
CA SER A 121 10.29 1.94 11.28
C SER A 121 11.64 1.26 11.55
N TYR A 122 12.10 0.49 10.59
CA TYR A 122 13.46 -0.03 10.55
C TYR A 122 14.32 0.69 9.51
N ALA A 123 13.76 1.65 8.78
CA ALA A 123 14.47 2.41 7.77
C ALA A 123 15.47 3.40 8.40
N ARG A 124 15.29 3.70 9.67
CA ARG A 124 16.16 4.60 10.44
C ARG A 124 16.45 4.00 11.80
N ALA A 125 17.65 4.34 12.32
CA ALA A 125 17.96 4.10 13.72
C ALA A 125 17.00 4.91 14.59
N SER A 126 16.51 4.31 15.65
CA SER A 126 15.65 4.96 16.63
C SER A 126 16.46 5.88 17.56
#